data_4d98c2cca93293a355ec1d89b53ef3b9
#
_entry.id   4d98c2cca93293a355ec1d89b53ef3b9
#
_cell.length_a   1.000
_cell.length_b   1.000
_cell.length_c   1.000
_cell.angle_alpha   90.00
_cell.angle_beta   90.00
_cell.angle_gamma   90.00
#
_symmetry.space_group_name_H-M   'P 1'
#
loop_
_entity.id
_entity.type
_entity.pdbx_description
1 polymer ?
#
loop_
_entity_poly.entity_id
_entity_poly.type
_entity_poly.pdbx_seq_one_letter_code
_entity_poly.pdbx_strand_id
1 'polypeptide(L)'
;MRLWGLQRITAAFLALAVLIHLVTILYAVRGGLTAGEIIARLRGAELWFAFYALFALSAGLHGAIGLRNIAAEWWGWRRLDALWLGIGLLTAAFGIRAAWGLYHA
;
A
#
# COMPACT_ATOMS: atom_id res chain seq x y z
N MET A 1 -17.07 -13.86 5.87
CA MET A 1 -16.30 -14.00 7.14
C MET A 1 -14.83 -13.67 6.94
N ARG A 2 -14.16 -14.41 6.05
CA ARG A 2 -12.72 -14.20 5.82
C ARG A 2 -12.39 -12.82 5.25
N LEU A 3 -13.22 -12.32 4.31
CA LEU A 3 -13.00 -10.98 3.73
C LEU A 3 -13.21 -9.88 4.74
N TRP A 4 -14.17 -10.04 5.65
CA TRP A 4 -14.40 -9.07 6.72
C TRP A 4 -13.17 -8.95 7.63
N GLY A 5 -12.62 -10.11 8.07
CA GLY A 5 -11.44 -10.14 8.91
C GLY A 5 -10.22 -9.56 8.21
N LEU A 6 -10.01 -9.94 6.95
CA LEU A 6 -8.90 -9.42 6.14
C LEU A 6 -9.03 -7.89 5.96
N GLN A 7 -10.25 -7.40 5.72
CA GLN A 7 -10.50 -5.96 5.57
C GLN A 7 -10.13 -5.20 6.85
N ARG A 8 -10.48 -5.74 8.01
CA ARG A 8 -10.17 -5.10 9.29
C ARG A 8 -8.67 -5.15 9.60
N ILE A 9 -8.02 -6.27 9.33
CA ILE A 9 -6.58 -6.40 9.54
C ILE A 9 -5.81 -5.45 8.64
N THR A 10 -6.15 -5.40 7.35
CA THR A 10 -5.50 -4.49 6.42
C THR A 10 -5.78 -3.03 6.78
N ALA A 11 -6.98 -2.71 7.25
CA ALA A 11 -7.30 -1.35 7.72
C ALA A 11 -6.43 -0.94 8.90
N ALA A 12 -6.27 -1.82 9.89
CA ALA A 12 -5.44 -1.54 11.05
C ALA A 12 -3.97 -1.37 10.68
N PHE A 13 -3.46 -2.27 9.83
CA PHE A 13 -2.09 -2.17 9.34
C PHE A 13 -1.87 -0.89 8.54
N LEU A 14 -2.81 -0.56 7.66
CA LEU A 14 -2.72 0.64 6.82
C LEU A 14 -2.78 1.92 7.66
N ALA A 15 -3.62 1.95 8.70
CA ALA A 15 -3.68 3.10 9.61
C ALA A 15 -2.32 3.36 10.23
N LEU A 16 -1.67 2.31 10.72
CA LEU A 16 -0.34 2.41 11.30
C LEU A 16 0.71 2.79 10.24
N ALA A 17 0.65 2.15 9.07
CA ALA A 17 1.60 2.40 7.99
C ALA A 17 1.48 3.83 7.45
N VAL A 18 0.27 4.35 7.28
CA VAL A 18 0.05 5.73 6.85
C VAL A 18 0.60 6.71 7.87
N LEU A 19 0.40 6.43 9.16
CA LEU A 19 0.93 7.28 10.22
C LEU A 19 2.46 7.32 10.18
N ILE A 20 3.10 6.16 10.06
CA ILE A 20 4.56 6.08 9.97
C ILE A 20 5.04 6.82 8.71
N HIS A 21 4.39 6.62 7.59
CA HIS A 21 4.75 7.27 6.33
C HIS A 21 4.62 8.79 6.44
N LEU A 22 3.55 9.28 7.06
CA LEU A 22 3.33 10.70 7.29
C LEU A 22 4.43 11.29 8.17
N VAL A 23 4.81 10.59 9.24
CA VAL A 23 5.91 11.03 10.12
C VAL A 23 7.23 11.12 9.34
N THR A 24 7.51 10.14 8.46
CA THR A 24 8.73 10.19 7.65
C THR A 24 8.70 11.36 6.65
N ILE A 25 7.54 11.67 6.08
CA ILE A 25 7.39 12.84 5.21
C ILE A 25 7.65 14.13 5.97
N LEU A 26 7.06 14.28 7.16
CA LEU A 26 7.27 15.48 7.99
C LEU A 26 8.74 15.64 8.39
N TYR A 27 9.39 14.53 8.73
CA TYR A 27 10.82 14.54 9.03
C TYR A 27 11.62 15.03 7.83
N ALA A 28 11.34 14.51 6.65
CA ALA A 28 12.04 14.89 5.43
C ALA A 28 11.82 16.38 5.09
N VAL A 29 10.58 16.86 5.19
CA VAL A 29 10.24 18.25 4.87
C VAL A 29 10.91 19.21 5.85
N ARG A 30 10.80 18.94 7.14
CA ARG A 30 11.38 19.80 8.18
C ARG A 30 12.90 19.78 8.18
N GLY A 31 13.49 18.64 7.85
CA GLY A 31 14.93 18.50 7.74
C GLY A 31 15.51 19.03 6.44
N GLY A 32 14.67 19.46 5.51
CA GLY A 32 15.10 19.96 4.21
C GLY A 32 15.78 18.93 3.35
N LEU A 33 15.40 17.64 3.47
CA LEU A 33 16.03 16.57 2.71
C LEU A 33 15.71 16.70 1.22
N THR A 34 16.76 16.56 0.40
CA THR A 34 16.59 16.51 -1.05
C THR A 34 16.10 15.12 -1.48
N ALA A 35 15.58 15.02 -2.72
CA ALA A 35 15.18 13.73 -3.28
C ALA A 35 16.35 12.73 -3.28
N GLY A 36 17.56 13.19 -3.61
CA GLY A 36 18.76 12.35 -3.59
C GLY A 36 19.08 11.82 -2.20
N GLU A 37 18.91 12.63 -1.16
CA GLU A 37 19.13 12.20 0.22
C GLU A 37 18.09 11.16 0.66
N ILE A 38 16.83 11.34 0.26
CA ILE A 38 15.76 10.39 0.56
C ILE A 38 16.07 9.04 -0.13
N ILE A 39 16.44 9.08 -1.41
CA ILE A 39 16.80 7.87 -2.16
C ILE A 39 18.01 7.18 -1.52
N ALA A 40 19.01 7.95 -1.08
CA ALA A 40 20.19 7.38 -0.44
C ALA A 40 19.85 6.62 0.84
N ARG A 41 18.85 7.07 1.59
CA ARG A 41 18.39 6.38 2.81
C ARG A 41 17.63 5.09 2.51
N LEU A 42 16.93 5.05 1.38
CA LEU A 42 16.12 3.90 1.00
C LEU A 42 16.92 2.85 0.22
N ARG A 43 17.99 3.27 -0.45
CA ARG A 43 18.82 2.37 -1.25
C ARG A 43 19.46 1.29 -0.36
N GLY A 44 19.21 0.03 -0.70
CA GLY A 44 19.74 -1.11 0.03
C GLY A 44 19.16 -1.31 1.43
N ALA A 45 18.15 -0.54 1.81
CA ALA A 45 17.51 -0.64 3.13
C ALA A 45 16.42 -1.70 3.09
N GLU A 46 16.77 -2.93 3.43
CA GLU A 46 15.85 -4.08 3.36
C GLU A 46 14.61 -3.88 4.22
N LEU A 47 14.78 -3.28 5.41
CA LEU A 47 13.65 -3.03 6.30
C LEU A 47 12.64 -2.08 5.67
N TRP A 48 13.10 -0.99 5.06
CA TRP A 48 12.22 -0.04 4.38
C TRP A 48 11.56 -0.65 3.14
N PHE A 49 12.30 -1.45 2.39
CA PHE A 49 11.74 -2.18 1.25
C PHE A 49 10.61 -3.10 1.70
N ALA A 50 10.82 -3.89 2.75
CA ALA A 50 9.81 -4.79 3.28
C ALA A 50 8.58 -4.01 3.77
N PHE A 51 8.79 -2.90 4.45
CA PHE A 51 7.70 -2.05 4.94
C PHE A 51 6.84 -1.52 3.77
N TYR A 52 7.46 -0.94 2.76
CA TYR A 52 6.72 -0.38 1.62
C TYR A 52 6.08 -1.46 0.74
N ALA A 53 6.72 -2.62 0.60
CA ALA A 53 6.12 -3.75 -0.11
C ALA A 53 4.86 -4.25 0.60
N LEU A 54 4.91 -4.41 1.92
CA LEU A 54 3.74 -4.79 2.72
C LEU A 54 2.67 -3.70 2.68
N PHE A 55 3.06 -2.44 2.72
CA PHE A 55 2.15 -1.31 2.59
C PHE A 55 1.40 -1.38 1.25
N ALA A 56 2.12 -1.56 0.15
CA ALA A 56 1.53 -1.65 -1.19
C ALA A 56 0.58 -2.85 -1.30
N LEU A 57 0.99 -4.01 -0.80
CA LEU A 57 0.16 -5.21 -0.82
C LEU A 57 -1.13 -5.00 -0.01
N SER A 58 -1.01 -4.45 1.19
CA SER A 58 -2.16 -4.16 2.06
C SER A 58 -3.09 -3.14 1.43
N ALA A 59 -2.55 -2.09 0.82
CA ALA A 59 -3.34 -1.08 0.14
C ALA A 59 -4.10 -1.67 -1.04
N GLY A 60 -3.44 -2.54 -1.83
CA GLY A 60 -4.07 -3.21 -2.95
C GLY A 60 -5.21 -4.12 -2.51
N LEU A 61 -4.99 -4.94 -1.49
CA LEU A 61 -6.00 -5.84 -0.95
C LEU A 61 -7.16 -5.07 -0.33
N HIS A 62 -6.86 -4.10 0.51
CA HIS A 62 -7.88 -3.29 1.19
C HIS A 62 -8.73 -2.53 0.16
N GLY A 63 -8.10 -1.91 -0.83
CA GLY A 63 -8.80 -1.20 -1.90
C GLY A 63 -9.66 -2.13 -2.75
N ALA A 64 -9.15 -3.31 -3.09
CA ALA A 64 -9.90 -4.29 -3.88
C ALA A 64 -11.15 -4.77 -3.13
N ILE A 65 -11.01 -5.12 -1.86
CA ILE A 65 -12.15 -5.56 -1.04
C ILE A 65 -13.15 -4.42 -0.85
N GLY A 66 -12.66 -3.21 -0.61
CA GLY A 66 -13.50 -2.02 -0.47
C GLY A 66 -14.30 -1.73 -1.73
N LEU A 67 -13.67 -1.76 -2.88
CA LEU A 67 -14.34 -1.56 -4.17
C LEU A 67 -15.37 -2.66 -4.44
N ARG A 68 -15.01 -3.91 -4.15
CA ARG A 68 -15.94 -5.03 -4.26
C ARG A 68 -17.19 -4.80 -3.42
N ASN A 69 -17.02 -4.40 -2.16
CA ASN A 69 -18.12 -4.17 -1.25
C ASN A 69 -19.01 -3.01 -1.71
N ILE A 70 -18.40 -1.92 -2.15
CA ILE A 70 -19.14 -0.77 -2.69
C ILE A 70 -19.91 -1.16 -3.94
N ALA A 71 -19.29 -1.86 -4.86
CA ALA A 71 -19.95 -2.29 -6.09
C ALA A 71 -21.10 -3.26 -5.80
N ALA A 72 -20.94 -4.17 -4.83
CA ALA A 72 -22.00 -5.10 -4.44
C ALA A 72 -23.19 -4.37 -3.81
N GLU A 73 -22.93 -3.36 -2.97
CA GLU A 73 -23.99 -2.59 -2.30
C GLU A 73 -24.72 -1.65 -3.24
N TRP A 74 -23.99 -0.97 -4.13
CA TRP A 74 -24.55 0.07 -4.99
C TRP A 74 -25.13 -0.47 -6.28
N TRP A 75 -24.49 -1.50 -6.86
CA TRP A 75 -24.88 -2.01 -8.19
C TRP A 75 -25.19 -3.49 -8.21
N GLY A 76 -24.99 -4.20 -7.10
CA GLY A 76 -25.19 -5.66 -7.04
C GLY A 76 -24.19 -6.45 -7.87
N TRP A 77 -23.05 -5.89 -8.19
CA TRP A 77 -22.05 -6.51 -9.07
C TRP A 77 -21.16 -7.49 -8.32
N ARG A 78 -21.75 -8.53 -7.77
CA ARG A 78 -21.00 -9.54 -7.01
C ARG A 78 -20.16 -10.47 -7.89
N ARG A 79 -20.48 -10.53 -9.18
CA ARG A 79 -19.80 -11.44 -10.12
C ARG A 79 -18.43 -10.93 -10.58
N LEU A 80 -18.05 -9.71 -10.21
CA LEU A 80 -16.83 -9.07 -10.66
C LEU A 80 -15.70 -9.16 -9.63
N ASP A 81 -15.74 -10.17 -8.74
CA ASP A 81 -14.71 -10.35 -7.72
C ASP A 81 -13.32 -10.48 -8.33
N ALA A 82 -13.19 -11.22 -9.44
CA ALA A 82 -11.91 -11.39 -10.12
C ALA A 82 -11.38 -10.06 -10.66
N LEU A 83 -12.26 -9.19 -11.14
CA LEU A 83 -11.88 -7.86 -11.63
C LEU A 83 -11.31 -7.00 -10.50
N TRP A 84 -12.01 -6.94 -9.37
CA TRP A 84 -11.58 -6.14 -8.22
C TRP A 84 -10.28 -6.68 -7.64
N LEU A 85 -10.15 -8.00 -7.56
CA LEU A 85 -8.92 -8.63 -7.10
C LEU A 85 -7.77 -8.33 -8.06
N GLY A 86 -8.02 -8.37 -9.38
CA GLY A 86 -7.03 -8.03 -10.39
C GLY A 86 -6.55 -6.58 -10.26
N ILE A 87 -7.46 -5.64 -10.04
CA ILE A 87 -7.12 -4.22 -9.82
C ILE A 87 -6.26 -4.08 -8.55
N GLY A 88 -6.63 -4.77 -7.48
CA GLY A 88 -5.87 -4.74 -6.24
C GLY A 88 -4.45 -5.30 -6.41
N LEU A 89 -4.32 -6.41 -7.13
CA LEU A 89 -3.02 -7.02 -7.41
C LEU A 89 -2.15 -6.12 -8.28
N LEU A 90 -2.74 -5.47 -9.29
CA LEU A 90 -2.01 -4.51 -10.12
C LEU A 90 -1.52 -3.32 -9.30
N THR A 91 -2.36 -2.78 -8.44
CA THR A 91 -1.98 -1.68 -7.54
C THR A 91 -0.84 -2.10 -6.63
N ALA A 92 -0.95 -3.28 -6.03
CA ALA A 92 0.10 -3.83 -5.16
C ALA A 92 1.40 -4.04 -5.93
N ALA A 93 1.33 -4.61 -7.12
CA ALA A 93 2.50 -4.84 -7.97
C ALA A 93 3.20 -3.52 -8.33
N PHE A 94 2.43 -2.50 -8.65
CA PHE A 94 2.95 -1.17 -8.96
C PHE A 94 3.70 -0.58 -7.77
N GLY A 95 3.12 -0.66 -6.58
CA GLY A 95 3.75 -0.16 -5.36
C GLY A 95 5.01 -0.93 -4.99
N ILE A 96 4.98 -2.25 -5.13
CA ILE A 96 6.14 -3.10 -4.86
C ILE A 96 7.27 -2.80 -5.85
N ARG A 97 6.93 -2.61 -7.13
CA ARG A 97 7.92 -2.23 -8.13
C ARG A 97 8.56 -0.88 -7.79
N ALA A 98 7.78 0.08 -7.33
CA ALA A 98 8.30 1.38 -6.92
C ALA A 98 9.27 1.23 -5.73
N ALA A 99 8.91 0.41 -4.75
CA ALA A 99 9.77 0.14 -3.60
C ALA A 99 11.07 -0.57 -4.04
N TRP A 100 10.96 -1.51 -4.96
CA TRP A 100 12.12 -2.20 -5.52
C TRP A 100 13.06 -1.24 -6.25
N GLY A 101 12.49 -0.31 -7.02
CA GLY A 101 13.26 0.72 -7.69
C GLY A 101 14.04 1.61 -6.72
N LEU A 102 13.42 1.99 -5.61
CA LEU A 102 14.08 2.77 -4.57
C LEU A 102 15.18 1.96 -3.87
N TYR A 103 14.93 0.67 -3.62
CA TYR A 103 15.91 -0.21 -3.00
C TYR A 103 17.17 -0.34 -3.86
N HIS A 104 17.01 -0.38 -5.18
CA HIS A 104 18.10 -0.53 -6.14
C HIS A 104 18.56 0.77 -6.79
N ALA A 105 18.04 1.90 -6.34
CA ALA A 105 18.34 3.21 -6.94
C ALA A 105 19.83 3.65 -6.84
#